data_b03d6f8256d02357b8e261ff40ca8325
#
_entry.id   b03d6f8256d02357b8e261ff40ca8325
#
_cell.length_a   1.000
_cell.length_b   1.000
_cell.length_c   1.000
_cell.angle_alpha   90.00
_cell.angle_beta   90.00
_cell.angle_gamma   90.00
#
_symmetry.space_group_name_H-M   'P 1'
#
loop_
_entity.id
_entity.type
_entity.pdbx_description
1 polymer ?
#
loop_
_entity_poly.entity_id
_entity_poly.type
_entity_poly.pdbx_seq_one_letter_code
_entity_poly.pdbx_strand_id
1 'polypeptide(L)'
;MSDIIHLLPDSVANQIAAGEVIQRPASVIKELVENAIDADAQNIHVLVTDAGKTCIQIIDDGKGMSETDARLSFERHATSKIREAADLFALRTMGFRGEALASIAAVAQVELKTRLESEELGTKLVIAGSKVESQEAVSCSKGSNFSVKNLFFNVPARRKFLKANSTELSNILAEFERIALVHPEVAFSLYSNDSELFNLPVSPLRQRILAIFGKKLNQQLLNIEVNTTMVKISGYIAKPETARKKGAHQYFFVNGRYMRHPYFHKAVMEAYEQLIPVGEQVSYFIYFEVDPANIDVNIHPTKTEIKFENEQAIWQILSASVKESVSYTHL
;
A
#
# COMPACT_ATOMS: atom_id res chain seq x y z
N MET A 1 5.90 31.41 39.58
CA MET A 1 5.60 30.03 39.10
C MET A 1 6.23 29.94 37.71
N SER A 2 7.11 28.98 37.47
CA SER A 2 7.69 28.80 36.14
C SER A 2 6.63 28.16 35.22
N ASP A 3 6.54 28.60 33.97
CA ASP A 3 5.66 28.06 32.97
C ASP A 3 5.96 26.56 32.79
N ILE A 4 4.91 25.73 32.82
CA ILE A 4 5.01 24.26 32.75
C ILE A 4 4.97 23.79 31.31
N ILE A 5 4.31 24.55 30.43
CA ILE A 5 4.14 24.20 29.01
C ILE A 5 5.30 24.81 28.20
N HIS A 6 5.98 23.98 27.42
CA HIS A 6 7.05 24.41 26.51
C HIS A 6 6.96 23.71 25.18
N LEU A 7 7.48 24.34 24.13
CA LEU A 7 7.59 23.74 22.80
C LEU A 7 8.60 22.60 22.81
N LEU A 8 8.21 21.46 22.24
CA LEU A 8 9.15 20.36 22.02
C LEU A 8 10.17 20.71 20.94
N PRO A 9 11.42 20.24 21.06
CA PRO A 9 12.37 20.30 19.96
C PRO A 9 11.81 19.57 18.72
N ASP A 10 12.05 20.10 17.52
CA ASP A 10 11.53 19.55 16.26
C ASP A 10 11.85 18.05 16.09
N SER A 11 13.06 17.61 16.49
CA SER A 11 13.45 16.21 16.42
C SER A 11 12.56 15.30 17.27
N VAL A 12 12.13 15.75 18.45
CA VAL A 12 11.22 15.01 19.34
C VAL A 12 9.81 15.02 18.78
N ALA A 13 9.32 16.18 18.32
CA ALA A 13 8.01 16.31 17.69
C ALA A 13 7.90 15.42 16.45
N ASN A 14 8.95 15.38 15.61
CA ASN A 14 9.02 14.53 14.43
C ASN A 14 9.01 13.02 14.80
N GLN A 15 9.71 12.60 15.84
CA GLN A 15 9.69 11.20 16.29
C GLN A 15 8.31 10.78 16.83
N ILE A 16 7.60 11.67 17.53
CA ILE A 16 6.23 11.42 18.02
C ILE A 16 5.29 11.24 16.82
N ALA A 17 5.29 12.19 15.89
CA ALA A 17 4.46 12.14 14.69
C ALA A 17 4.78 10.92 13.79
N ALA A 18 6.07 10.59 13.63
CA ALA A 18 6.49 9.40 12.91
C ALA A 18 5.91 8.11 13.51
N GLY A 19 5.56 8.12 14.80
CA GLY A 19 4.96 7.00 15.49
C GLY A 19 3.58 6.62 15.01
N GLU A 20 2.85 7.54 14.48
CA GLU A 20 1.51 7.33 13.93
C GLU A 20 1.57 6.77 12.51
N VAL A 21 2.59 7.16 11.74
CA VAL A 21 2.73 6.80 10.32
C VAL A 21 3.58 5.53 10.16
N ILE A 22 4.76 5.49 10.75
CA ILE A 22 5.75 4.41 10.60
C ILE A 22 5.80 3.55 11.86
N GLN A 23 5.03 2.48 11.87
CA GLN A 23 4.95 1.56 13.00
C GLN A 23 5.88 0.35 12.87
N ARG A 24 6.20 -0.06 11.63
CA ARG A 24 7.00 -1.25 11.31
C ARG A 24 7.59 -1.17 9.89
N PRO A 25 8.49 -2.10 9.50
CA PRO A 25 9.05 -2.14 8.15
C PRO A 25 8.01 -2.11 7.02
N ALA A 26 6.91 -2.85 7.16
CA ALA A 26 5.83 -2.86 6.18
C ALA A 26 5.21 -1.48 5.92
N SER A 27 5.18 -0.60 6.94
CA SER A 27 4.70 0.79 6.77
C SER A 27 5.60 1.60 5.84
N VAL A 28 6.92 1.41 5.95
CA VAL A 28 7.91 2.07 5.06
C VAL A 28 7.71 1.63 3.62
N ILE A 29 7.57 0.30 3.41
CA ILE A 29 7.36 -0.26 2.06
C ILE A 29 6.08 0.28 1.45
N LYS A 30 4.99 0.26 2.19
CA LYS A 30 3.71 0.80 1.74
C LYS A 30 3.86 2.25 1.25
N GLU A 31 4.38 3.13 2.09
CA GLU A 31 4.48 4.56 1.76
C GLU A 31 5.42 4.82 0.56
N LEU A 32 6.57 4.14 0.49
CA LEU A 32 7.53 4.35 -0.60
C LEU A 32 7.05 3.77 -1.93
N VAL A 33 6.41 2.60 -1.92
CA VAL A 33 5.87 1.98 -3.14
C VAL A 33 4.67 2.79 -3.65
N GLU A 34 3.77 3.24 -2.77
CA GLU A 34 2.67 4.13 -3.15
C GLU A 34 3.21 5.46 -3.74
N ASN A 35 4.30 6.02 -3.19
CA ASN A 35 4.93 7.21 -3.76
C ASN A 35 5.54 6.95 -5.14
N ALA A 36 6.13 5.78 -5.38
CA ALA A 36 6.66 5.41 -6.70
C ALA A 36 5.53 5.28 -7.75
N ILE A 37 4.39 4.71 -7.36
CA ILE A 37 3.20 4.64 -8.22
C ILE A 37 2.67 6.06 -8.53
N ASP A 38 2.55 6.90 -7.52
CA ASP A 38 2.13 8.31 -7.69
C ASP A 38 3.13 9.14 -8.54
N ALA A 39 4.38 8.66 -8.67
CA ALA A 39 5.39 9.22 -9.57
C ALA A 39 5.37 8.60 -10.98
N ASP A 40 4.31 7.86 -11.33
CA ASP A 40 4.10 7.19 -12.62
C ASP A 40 5.19 6.13 -12.95
N ALA A 41 5.74 5.46 -11.94
CA ALA A 41 6.70 4.38 -12.16
C ALA A 41 6.05 3.20 -12.89
N GLN A 42 6.79 2.61 -13.83
CA GLN A 42 6.40 1.40 -14.55
C GLN A 42 7.08 0.15 -14.00
N ASN A 43 8.22 0.31 -13.35
CA ASN A 43 9.00 -0.75 -12.74
C ASN A 43 9.38 -0.34 -11.31
N ILE A 44 9.04 -1.20 -10.34
CA ILE A 44 9.32 -0.97 -8.93
C ILE A 44 9.99 -2.21 -8.35
N HIS A 45 11.21 -2.03 -7.82
CA HIS A 45 11.99 -3.08 -7.18
C HIS A 45 12.07 -2.84 -5.68
N VAL A 46 11.65 -3.83 -4.90
CA VAL A 46 11.68 -3.83 -3.44
C VAL A 46 12.74 -4.81 -2.96
N LEU A 47 13.72 -4.34 -2.21
CA LEU A 47 14.77 -5.18 -1.63
C LEU A 47 14.76 -4.98 -0.11
N VAL A 48 14.71 -6.07 0.64
CA VAL A 48 14.71 -6.03 2.10
C VAL A 48 15.80 -6.93 2.68
N THR A 49 16.51 -6.42 3.69
CA THR A 49 17.49 -7.17 4.47
C THR A 49 17.00 -7.29 5.91
N ASP A 50 17.07 -8.50 6.48
CA ASP A 50 16.58 -8.82 7.83
C ASP A 50 15.12 -8.37 8.06
N ALA A 51 14.25 -8.68 7.10
CA ALA A 51 12.84 -8.27 7.11
C ALA A 51 12.65 -6.75 7.27
N GLY A 52 13.53 -5.96 6.67
CA GLY A 52 13.48 -4.50 6.68
C GLY A 52 14.04 -3.83 7.94
N LYS A 53 14.61 -4.57 8.88
CA LYS A 53 15.23 -4.02 10.09
C LYS A 53 16.58 -3.39 9.79
N THR A 54 17.37 -4.02 8.93
CA THR A 54 18.70 -3.55 8.50
C THR A 54 18.58 -2.61 7.33
N CYS A 55 17.88 -3.00 6.26
CA CYS A 55 17.70 -2.17 5.08
C CYS A 55 16.36 -2.46 4.38
N ILE A 56 15.73 -1.40 3.92
CA ILE A 56 14.65 -1.41 2.94
C ILE A 56 15.09 -0.52 1.79
N GLN A 57 15.15 -1.09 0.58
CA GLN A 57 15.48 -0.33 -0.61
C GLN A 57 14.33 -0.42 -1.62
N ILE A 58 13.91 0.75 -2.12
CA ILE A 58 12.89 0.87 -3.15
C ILE A 58 13.51 1.61 -4.33
N ILE A 59 13.50 0.96 -5.49
CA ILE A 59 14.03 1.52 -6.74
C ILE A 59 12.87 1.61 -7.72
N ASP A 60 12.65 2.79 -8.26
CA ASP A 60 11.62 3.06 -9.26
C ASP A 60 12.18 3.83 -10.46
N ASP A 61 11.50 3.71 -11.59
CA ASP A 61 11.77 4.43 -12.84
C ASP A 61 10.78 5.58 -13.10
N GLY A 62 10.15 6.09 -12.04
CA GLY A 62 9.18 7.17 -12.12
C GLY A 62 9.78 8.51 -12.55
N LYS A 63 9.07 9.59 -12.29
CA LYS A 63 9.47 10.95 -12.71
C LYS A 63 10.81 11.41 -12.12
N GLY A 64 11.16 10.90 -10.94
CA GLY A 64 12.28 11.42 -10.15
C GLY A 64 11.98 12.79 -9.54
N MET A 65 13.01 13.42 -9.00
CA MET A 65 12.93 14.73 -8.34
C MET A 65 14.12 15.59 -8.73
N SER A 66 13.89 16.92 -8.80
CA SER A 66 14.97 17.92 -8.88
C SER A 66 15.75 17.94 -7.57
N GLU A 67 16.93 18.59 -7.57
CA GLU A 67 17.73 18.80 -6.35
C GLU A 67 16.93 19.48 -5.23
N THR A 68 16.15 20.49 -5.58
CA THR A 68 15.30 21.24 -4.64
C THR A 68 14.15 20.39 -4.11
N ASP A 69 13.44 19.67 -5.01
CA ASP A 69 12.31 18.82 -4.63
C ASP A 69 12.77 17.62 -3.77
N ALA A 70 13.93 17.04 -4.07
CA ALA A 70 14.53 15.98 -3.28
C ALA A 70 14.73 16.42 -1.83
N ARG A 71 15.20 17.64 -1.61
CA ARG A 71 15.35 18.22 -0.26
C ARG A 71 14.00 18.50 0.38
N LEU A 72 13.10 19.19 -0.31
CA LEU A 72 11.79 19.58 0.20
C LEU A 72 10.89 18.36 0.50
N SER A 73 11.06 17.25 -0.20
CA SER A 73 10.24 16.05 0.00
C SER A 73 10.34 15.46 1.41
N PHE A 74 11.38 15.79 2.16
CA PHE A 74 11.59 15.39 3.56
C PHE A 74 11.12 16.44 4.59
N GLU A 75 10.62 17.57 4.14
CA GLU A 75 9.98 18.54 5.03
C GLU A 75 8.53 18.14 5.32
N ARG A 76 8.06 18.42 6.53
CA ARG A 76 6.69 18.15 6.91
C ARG A 76 5.72 19.04 6.15
N HIS A 77 4.59 18.46 5.75
CA HIS A 77 3.54 19.14 4.97
C HIS A 77 3.98 19.58 3.57
N ALA A 78 5.13 19.10 3.10
CA ALA A 78 5.55 19.28 1.71
C ALA A 78 4.94 18.19 0.84
N THR A 79 4.11 18.57 -0.12
CA THR A 79 3.44 17.65 -1.03
C THR A 79 3.23 18.28 -2.40
N SER A 80 3.36 17.50 -3.44
CA SER A 80 2.99 17.90 -4.82
C SER A 80 1.54 17.54 -5.18
N LYS A 81 0.80 16.90 -4.27
CA LYS A 81 -0.44 16.16 -4.57
C LYS A 81 -1.70 16.94 -4.23
N ILE A 82 -1.63 17.88 -3.29
CA ILE A 82 -2.73 18.77 -2.90
C ILE A 82 -2.23 20.20 -2.76
N ARG A 83 -3.06 21.18 -3.08
CA ARG A 83 -2.73 22.62 -2.96
C ARG A 83 -3.73 23.35 -2.09
N GLU A 84 -4.98 22.90 -2.08
CA GLU A 84 -6.08 23.53 -1.34
C GLU A 84 -6.99 22.48 -0.67
N ALA A 85 -7.80 22.94 0.27
CA ALA A 85 -8.67 22.06 1.06
C ALA A 85 -9.71 21.33 0.19
N ALA A 86 -10.10 21.89 -0.94
CA ALA A 86 -11.03 21.25 -1.89
C ALA A 86 -10.45 19.96 -2.49
N ASP A 87 -9.12 19.88 -2.67
CA ASP A 87 -8.44 18.69 -3.22
C ASP A 87 -8.62 17.45 -2.34
N LEU A 88 -8.88 17.65 -1.02
CA LEU A 88 -9.11 16.55 -0.08
C LEU A 88 -10.37 15.73 -0.40
N PHE A 89 -11.34 16.32 -1.08
CA PHE A 89 -12.60 15.65 -1.48
C PHE A 89 -12.52 14.98 -2.86
N ALA A 90 -11.41 15.18 -3.58
CA ALA A 90 -11.20 14.63 -4.93
C ALA A 90 -9.90 13.82 -5.03
N LEU A 91 -9.46 13.20 -3.94
CA LEU A 91 -8.19 12.49 -3.86
C LEU A 91 -8.14 11.31 -4.82
N ARG A 92 -7.22 11.36 -5.79
CA ARG A 92 -6.89 10.27 -6.72
C ARG A 92 -5.54 9.63 -6.42
N THR A 93 -4.67 10.30 -5.65
CA THR A 93 -3.35 9.80 -5.26
C THR A 93 -3.41 8.97 -4.00
N MET A 94 -2.51 8.00 -3.86
CA MET A 94 -2.45 7.12 -2.68
C MET A 94 -1.99 7.88 -1.44
N GLY A 95 -0.96 8.72 -1.55
CA GLY A 95 -0.48 9.62 -0.50
C GLY A 95 -0.91 11.07 -0.75
N PHE A 96 -1.15 11.87 0.29
CA PHE A 96 -1.50 13.30 0.15
C PHE A 96 -1.01 14.19 1.31
N ARG A 97 -0.68 13.63 2.47
CA ARG A 97 -0.39 14.40 3.70
C ARG A 97 0.99 15.07 3.72
N GLY A 98 1.92 14.64 2.85
CA GLY A 98 3.30 15.17 2.85
C GLY A 98 4.05 14.88 4.15
N GLU A 99 3.81 13.76 4.80
CA GLU A 99 4.38 13.40 6.10
C GLU A 99 5.19 12.11 6.09
N ALA A 100 5.02 11.26 5.07
CA ALA A 100 5.60 9.92 5.05
C ALA A 100 7.13 9.94 5.03
N LEU A 101 7.74 10.69 4.10
CA LEU A 101 9.21 10.79 3.99
C LEU A 101 9.84 11.47 5.20
N ALA A 102 9.23 12.55 5.71
CA ALA A 102 9.66 13.20 6.94
C ALA A 102 9.62 12.24 8.13
N SER A 103 8.56 11.43 8.24
CA SER A 103 8.40 10.43 9.28
C SER A 103 9.42 9.30 9.19
N ILE A 104 9.73 8.81 7.99
CA ILE A 104 10.77 7.80 7.76
C ILE A 104 12.14 8.36 8.16
N ALA A 105 12.48 9.57 7.70
CA ALA A 105 13.76 10.22 8.00
C ALA A 105 13.93 10.53 9.50
N ALA A 106 12.83 10.74 10.23
CA ALA A 106 12.89 10.98 11.67
C ALA A 106 13.34 9.75 12.48
N VAL A 107 13.10 8.54 11.98
CA VAL A 107 13.34 7.29 12.71
C VAL A 107 14.30 6.33 12.01
N ALA A 108 14.89 6.73 10.90
CA ALA A 108 15.81 5.91 10.11
C ALA A 108 16.97 6.76 9.54
N GLN A 109 17.94 6.06 8.96
CA GLN A 109 18.97 6.63 8.11
C GLN A 109 18.54 6.43 6.66
N VAL A 110 18.35 7.50 5.92
CA VAL A 110 17.83 7.49 4.55
C VAL A 110 18.87 7.99 3.58
N GLU A 111 19.14 7.21 2.55
CA GLU A 111 19.86 7.64 1.35
C GLU A 111 18.88 7.66 0.19
N LEU A 112 18.74 8.80 -0.45
CA LEU A 112 17.98 8.99 -1.68
C LEU A 112 18.93 9.30 -2.83
N LYS A 113 18.79 8.58 -3.94
CA LYS A 113 19.36 8.98 -5.24
C LYS A 113 18.19 9.16 -6.20
N THR A 114 18.09 10.33 -6.82
CA THR A 114 16.98 10.63 -7.72
C THR A 114 17.43 11.52 -8.87
N ARG A 115 16.78 11.36 -10.02
CA ARG A 115 17.08 12.13 -11.23
C ARG A 115 15.83 12.32 -12.08
N LEU A 116 15.62 13.55 -12.54
CA LEU A 116 14.65 13.83 -13.61
C LEU A 116 15.17 13.32 -14.95
N GLU A 117 14.27 12.97 -15.86
CA GLU A 117 14.65 12.55 -17.22
C GLU A 117 15.38 13.63 -18.01
N SER A 118 15.04 14.91 -17.76
CA SER A 118 15.64 16.08 -18.41
C SER A 118 17.03 16.45 -17.92
N GLU A 119 17.51 15.82 -16.82
CA GLU A 119 18.79 16.14 -16.20
C GLU A 119 19.84 15.06 -16.49
N GLU A 120 21.10 15.47 -16.71
CA GLU A 120 22.23 14.55 -16.92
C GLU A 120 22.70 13.93 -15.62
N LEU A 121 22.73 14.71 -14.54
CA LEU A 121 23.11 14.28 -13.21
C LEU A 121 21.90 14.30 -12.28
N GLY A 122 21.86 13.35 -11.38
CA GLY A 122 20.89 13.32 -10.29
C GLY A 122 21.46 13.88 -8.99
N THR A 123 20.65 13.80 -7.97
CA THR A 123 20.97 14.22 -6.61
C THR A 123 21.05 13.01 -5.68
N LYS A 124 22.11 12.94 -4.89
CA LYS A 124 22.19 12.05 -3.73
C LYS A 124 22.01 12.88 -2.46
N LEU A 125 21.05 12.49 -1.64
CA LEU A 125 20.73 13.11 -0.36
C LEU A 125 20.82 12.07 0.76
N VAL A 126 21.53 12.40 1.84
CA VAL A 126 21.66 11.55 3.03
C VAL A 126 21.06 12.28 4.23
N ILE A 127 20.13 11.62 4.91
CA ILE A 127 19.41 12.15 6.07
C ILE A 127 19.40 11.11 7.18
N ALA A 128 19.68 11.51 8.42
CA ALA A 128 19.57 10.67 9.59
C ALA A 128 18.87 11.43 10.74
N GLY A 129 17.81 10.84 11.30
CA GLY A 129 17.08 11.45 12.43
C GLY A 129 16.60 12.87 12.14
N SER A 130 16.03 13.12 10.96
CA SER A 130 15.57 14.41 10.44
C SER A 130 16.68 15.43 10.15
N LYS A 131 17.95 15.04 10.19
CA LYS A 131 19.08 15.95 9.88
C LYS A 131 19.69 15.55 8.54
N VAL A 132 19.82 16.51 7.64
CA VAL A 132 20.56 16.31 6.40
C VAL A 132 22.05 16.29 6.70
N GLU A 133 22.70 15.20 6.30
CA GLU A 133 24.13 14.99 6.45
C GLU A 133 24.90 15.43 5.21
N SER A 134 24.38 15.13 4.02
CA SER A 134 25.00 15.55 2.76
C SER A 134 23.96 15.65 1.63
N GLN A 135 24.28 16.49 0.66
CA GLN A 135 23.58 16.60 -0.62
C GLN A 135 24.62 16.87 -1.70
N GLU A 136 24.66 16.00 -2.72
CA GLU A 136 25.68 16.05 -3.75
C GLU A 136 25.13 15.59 -5.11
N ALA A 137 25.71 16.09 -6.19
CA ALA A 137 25.41 15.59 -7.52
C ALA A 137 25.97 14.17 -7.71
N VAL A 138 25.19 13.32 -8.36
CA VAL A 138 25.58 11.91 -8.60
C VAL A 138 25.07 11.44 -9.96
N SER A 139 25.81 10.53 -10.58
CA SER A 139 25.31 9.78 -11.73
C SER A 139 24.40 8.67 -11.25
N CYS A 140 23.13 8.71 -11.66
CA CYS A 140 22.15 7.67 -11.35
C CYS A 140 21.11 7.57 -12.47
N SER A 141 20.34 6.49 -12.47
CA SER A 141 19.22 6.30 -13.39
C SER A 141 18.11 7.31 -13.11
N LYS A 142 17.25 7.58 -14.10
CA LYS A 142 15.98 8.28 -13.95
C LYS A 142 15.13 7.56 -12.89
N GLY A 143 14.32 8.34 -12.17
CA GLY A 143 13.45 7.84 -11.10
C GLY A 143 14.05 8.06 -9.73
N SER A 144 13.72 7.20 -8.77
CA SER A 144 14.21 7.33 -7.41
C SER A 144 14.68 6.00 -6.85
N ASN A 145 15.70 6.07 -5.99
CA ASN A 145 16.24 4.94 -5.25
C ASN A 145 16.37 5.37 -3.79
N PHE A 146 15.45 4.90 -2.98
CA PHE A 146 15.44 5.10 -1.54
C PHE A 146 16.08 3.92 -0.84
N SER A 147 17.07 4.16 0.01
CA SER A 147 17.65 3.17 0.92
C SER A 147 17.40 3.62 2.36
N VAL A 148 16.49 2.94 3.04
CA VAL A 148 16.12 3.19 4.44
C VAL A 148 16.83 2.18 5.31
N LYS A 149 17.78 2.64 6.10
CA LYS A 149 18.69 1.80 6.91
C LYS A 149 18.41 1.97 8.39
N ASN A 150 18.64 0.90 9.15
CA ASN A 150 18.61 0.91 10.62
C ASN A 150 17.33 1.51 11.19
N LEU A 151 16.17 1.04 10.72
CA LEU A 151 14.86 1.51 11.18
C LEU A 151 14.79 1.51 12.71
N PHE A 152 14.32 2.63 13.30
CA PHE A 152 14.26 2.91 14.74
C PHE A 152 15.61 2.95 15.44
N PHE A 153 16.71 3.30 14.73
CA PHE A 153 18.04 3.38 15.35
C PHE A 153 18.10 4.35 16.53
N ASN A 154 17.34 5.43 16.47
CA ASN A 154 17.25 6.49 17.50
C ASN A 154 16.01 6.36 18.41
N VAL A 155 15.25 5.28 18.29
CA VAL A 155 14.06 4.98 19.12
C VAL A 155 14.15 3.54 19.67
N PRO A 156 15.05 3.28 20.65
CA PRO A 156 15.35 1.91 21.12
C PRO A 156 14.14 1.12 21.59
N ALA A 157 13.17 1.79 22.22
CA ALA A 157 11.92 1.15 22.64
C ALA A 157 11.17 0.52 21.46
N ARG A 158 10.97 1.27 20.37
CA ARG A 158 10.30 0.76 19.17
C ARG A 158 11.07 -0.37 18.49
N ARG A 159 12.40 -0.25 18.44
CA ARG A 159 13.25 -1.30 17.89
C ARG A 159 13.08 -2.63 18.63
N LYS A 160 12.93 -2.59 19.96
CA LYS A 160 12.65 -3.79 20.79
C LYS A 160 11.26 -4.39 20.56
N PHE A 161 10.29 -3.60 20.14
CA PHE A 161 8.92 -4.07 19.84
C PHE A 161 8.76 -4.68 18.44
N LEU A 162 9.76 -4.59 17.57
CA LEU A 162 9.75 -5.31 16.30
C LEU A 162 9.68 -6.81 16.55
N LYS A 163 8.82 -7.47 15.79
CA LYS A 163 8.59 -8.91 15.89
C LYS A 163 9.75 -9.70 15.27
N ALA A 164 9.67 -11.03 15.32
CA ALA A 164 10.62 -11.91 14.62
C ALA A 164 10.64 -11.60 13.11
N ASN A 165 11.77 -11.87 12.44
CA ASN A 165 11.94 -11.59 11.01
C ASN A 165 10.84 -12.26 10.16
N SER A 166 10.43 -13.48 10.50
CA SER A 166 9.34 -14.16 9.80
C SER A 166 8.01 -13.40 9.88
N THR A 167 7.69 -12.82 11.03
CA THR A 167 6.46 -12.04 11.22
C THR A 167 6.54 -10.69 10.49
N GLU A 168 7.67 -9.98 10.58
CA GLU A 168 7.82 -8.71 9.86
C GLU A 168 7.84 -8.93 8.34
N LEU A 169 8.47 -10.00 7.85
CA LEU A 169 8.44 -10.36 6.44
C LEU A 169 7.00 -10.67 5.98
N SER A 170 6.22 -11.41 6.77
CA SER A 170 4.81 -11.66 6.46
C SER A 170 3.98 -10.38 6.36
N ASN A 171 4.25 -9.38 7.23
CA ASN A 171 3.60 -8.08 7.13
C ASN A 171 4.00 -7.32 5.86
N ILE A 172 5.30 -7.40 5.48
CA ILE A 172 5.82 -6.80 4.24
C ILE A 172 5.12 -7.42 3.03
N LEU A 173 5.07 -8.75 2.97
CA LEU A 173 4.43 -9.48 1.87
C LEU A 173 2.95 -9.09 1.75
N ALA A 174 2.23 -8.99 2.87
CA ALA A 174 0.83 -8.60 2.86
C ALA A 174 0.59 -7.18 2.29
N GLU A 175 1.44 -6.20 2.62
CA GLU A 175 1.33 -4.85 2.04
C GLU A 175 1.73 -4.83 0.56
N PHE A 176 2.81 -5.54 0.21
CA PHE A 176 3.26 -5.66 -1.18
C PHE A 176 2.18 -6.32 -2.07
N GLU A 177 1.59 -7.43 -1.63
CA GLU A 177 0.51 -8.12 -2.33
C GLU A 177 -0.70 -7.21 -2.58
N ARG A 178 -1.11 -6.42 -1.57
CA ARG A 178 -2.22 -5.46 -1.67
C ARG A 178 -1.97 -4.43 -2.77
N ILE A 179 -0.77 -3.86 -2.80
CA ILE A 179 -0.41 -2.86 -3.81
C ILE A 179 -0.30 -3.50 -5.20
N ALA A 180 0.36 -4.65 -5.31
CA ALA A 180 0.54 -5.35 -6.58
C ALA A 180 -0.79 -5.84 -7.20
N LEU A 181 -1.80 -6.15 -6.37
CA LEU A 181 -3.15 -6.52 -6.83
C LEU A 181 -3.92 -5.33 -7.42
N VAL A 182 -3.67 -4.13 -6.93
CA VAL A 182 -4.35 -2.91 -7.42
C VAL A 182 -3.72 -2.39 -8.71
N HIS A 183 -2.41 -2.62 -8.88
CA HIS A 183 -1.61 -2.08 -9.99
C HIS A 183 -1.03 -3.20 -10.88
N PRO A 184 -1.88 -3.98 -11.58
CA PRO A 184 -1.40 -5.00 -12.50
C PRO A 184 -0.67 -4.44 -13.72
N GLU A 185 -0.86 -3.14 -14.00
CA GLU A 185 -0.19 -2.36 -15.06
C GLU A 185 1.25 -1.96 -14.70
N VAL A 186 1.70 -2.15 -13.47
CA VAL A 186 3.07 -1.88 -13.01
C VAL A 186 3.81 -3.20 -12.80
N ALA A 187 5.07 -3.26 -13.24
CA ALA A 187 5.94 -4.40 -12.95
C ALA A 187 6.56 -4.26 -11.56
N PHE A 188 6.49 -5.34 -10.77
CA PHE A 188 7.05 -5.37 -9.43
C PHE A 188 8.02 -6.53 -9.23
N SER A 189 9.07 -6.31 -8.45
CA SER A 189 9.86 -7.41 -7.90
C SER A 189 10.10 -7.19 -6.41
N LEU A 190 10.22 -8.29 -5.65
CA LEU A 190 10.55 -8.26 -4.24
C LEU A 190 11.61 -9.30 -3.92
N TYR A 191 12.69 -8.83 -3.30
CA TYR A 191 13.83 -9.64 -2.84
C TYR A 191 13.94 -9.55 -1.31
N SER A 192 14.26 -10.67 -0.67
CA SER A 192 14.55 -10.73 0.77
C SER A 192 15.85 -11.47 0.99
N ASN A 193 16.87 -10.79 1.58
CA ASN A 193 18.22 -11.32 1.76
C ASN A 193 18.76 -11.96 0.47
N ASP A 194 18.72 -11.19 -0.64
CA ASP A 194 19.16 -11.57 -1.99
C ASP A 194 18.36 -12.70 -2.67
N SER A 195 17.33 -13.24 -2.02
CA SER A 195 16.43 -14.23 -2.61
C SER A 195 15.23 -13.57 -3.24
N GLU A 196 14.92 -13.86 -4.50
CA GLU A 196 13.72 -13.40 -5.18
C GLU A 196 12.48 -14.10 -4.61
N LEU A 197 11.55 -13.32 -4.08
CA LEU A 197 10.27 -13.81 -3.60
C LEU A 197 9.15 -13.58 -4.61
N PHE A 198 9.19 -12.45 -5.31
CA PHE A 198 8.24 -12.10 -6.36
C PHE A 198 8.94 -11.47 -7.56
N ASN A 199 8.47 -11.87 -8.75
CA ASN A 199 8.76 -11.23 -10.02
C ASN A 199 7.43 -11.16 -10.79
N LEU A 200 6.82 -9.98 -10.81
CA LEU A 200 5.48 -9.74 -11.28
C LEU A 200 5.52 -8.78 -12.48
N PRO A 201 5.61 -9.30 -13.71
CA PRO A 201 5.55 -8.43 -14.90
C PRO A 201 4.17 -7.79 -15.03
N VAL A 202 4.07 -6.75 -15.85
CA VAL A 202 2.79 -6.18 -16.28
C VAL A 202 1.90 -7.30 -16.85
N SER A 203 0.66 -7.36 -16.40
CA SER A 203 -0.25 -8.46 -16.79
C SER A 203 -1.72 -8.08 -16.52
N PRO A 204 -2.68 -8.77 -17.14
CA PRO A 204 -4.08 -8.68 -16.73
C PRO A 204 -4.26 -9.09 -15.27
N LEU A 205 -5.26 -8.53 -14.58
CA LEU A 205 -5.52 -8.77 -13.16
C LEU A 205 -5.57 -10.26 -12.80
N ARG A 206 -6.25 -11.09 -13.60
CA ARG A 206 -6.31 -12.54 -13.37
C ARG A 206 -4.92 -13.18 -13.30
N GLN A 207 -4.03 -12.80 -14.23
CA GLN A 207 -2.65 -13.31 -14.27
C GLN A 207 -1.86 -12.82 -13.05
N ARG A 208 -2.08 -11.58 -12.62
CA ARG A 208 -1.47 -11.01 -11.42
C ARG A 208 -1.87 -11.80 -10.18
N ILE A 209 -3.15 -12.11 -10.01
CA ILE A 209 -3.64 -12.94 -8.89
C ILE A 209 -2.96 -14.32 -8.90
N LEU A 210 -2.87 -14.95 -10.07
CA LEU A 210 -2.23 -16.27 -10.20
C LEU A 210 -0.72 -16.24 -9.95
N ALA A 211 -0.04 -15.16 -10.32
CA ALA A 211 1.39 -14.97 -10.05
C ALA A 211 1.67 -14.83 -8.56
N ILE A 212 0.77 -14.21 -7.81
CA ILE A 212 0.93 -14.00 -6.36
C ILE A 212 0.51 -15.25 -5.57
N PHE A 213 -0.66 -15.83 -5.85
CA PHE A 213 -1.27 -16.87 -5.01
C PHE A 213 -1.21 -18.30 -5.60
N GLY A 214 -0.67 -18.43 -6.79
CA GLY A 214 -0.42 -19.71 -7.44
C GLY A 214 -1.40 -20.09 -8.56
N LYS A 215 -0.88 -20.77 -9.55
CA LYS A 215 -1.58 -21.13 -10.80
C LYS A 215 -2.82 -22.01 -10.59
N LYS A 216 -2.90 -22.74 -9.47
CA LYS A 216 -4.06 -23.61 -9.16
C LYS A 216 -5.36 -22.82 -9.05
N LEU A 217 -5.31 -21.55 -8.66
CA LEU A 217 -6.49 -20.67 -8.60
C LEU A 217 -7.15 -20.44 -9.97
N ASN A 218 -6.45 -20.64 -11.08
CA ASN A 218 -6.98 -20.32 -12.41
C ASN A 218 -8.32 -21.02 -12.72
N GLN A 219 -8.46 -22.29 -12.37
CA GLN A 219 -9.68 -23.07 -12.59
C GLN A 219 -10.75 -22.83 -11.50
N GLN A 220 -10.36 -22.15 -10.43
CA GLN A 220 -11.17 -21.95 -9.23
C GLN A 220 -11.87 -20.59 -9.19
N LEU A 221 -11.45 -19.63 -10.02
CA LEU A 221 -11.96 -18.26 -10.01
C LEU A 221 -13.08 -18.06 -11.04
N LEU A 222 -14.18 -17.48 -10.56
CA LEU A 222 -15.30 -16.96 -11.34
C LEU A 222 -15.17 -15.46 -11.46
N ASN A 223 -15.49 -14.91 -12.62
CA ASN A 223 -15.57 -13.46 -12.81
C ASN A 223 -16.81 -12.90 -12.14
N ILE A 224 -16.68 -11.74 -11.53
CA ILE A 224 -17.80 -10.93 -11.06
C ILE A 224 -17.69 -9.56 -11.72
N GLU A 225 -18.78 -9.10 -12.31
CA GLU A 225 -18.86 -7.78 -12.92
C GLU A 225 -20.29 -7.26 -12.85
N VAL A 226 -20.47 -6.09 -12.25
CA VAL A 226 -21.75 -5.38 -12.23
C VAL A 226 -21.48 -3.89 -12.31
N ASN A 227 -22.25 -3.20 -13.13
CA ASN A 227 -22.17 -1.77 -13.32
C ASN A 227 -23.52 -1.13 -13.06
N THR A 228 -23.60 -0.28 -12.06
CA THR A 228 -24.79 0.48 -11.69
C THR A 228 -24.44 1.97 -11.66
N THR A 229 -25.44 2.82 -11.51
CA THR A 229 -25.23 4.28 -11.31
C THR A 229 -24.58 4.61 -9.97
N MET A 230 -24.60 3.69 -9.02
CA MET A 230 -24.12 3.90 -7.64
C MET A 230 -22.73 3.33 -7.42
N VAL A 231 -22.43 2.18 -8.00
CA VAL A 231 -21.17 1.46 -7.83
C VAL A 231 -20.92 0.58 -9.03
N LYS A 232 -19.64 0.49 -9.43
CA LYS A 232 -19.15 -0.58 -10.30
C LYS A 232 -18.38 -1.57 -9.45
N ILE A 233 -18.73 -2.85 -9.55
CA ILE A 233 -18.06 -3.96 -8.87
C ILE A 233 -17.45 -4.86 -9.92
N SER A 234 -16.19 -5.22 -9.76
CA SER A 234 -15.49 -6.14 -10.66
C SER A 234 -14.52 -7.02 -9.89
N GLY A 235 -14.02 -8.08 -10.51
CA GLY A 235 -12.99 -8.92 -9.95
C GLY A 235 -13.30 -10.41 -10.02
N TYR A 236 -12.88 -11.14 -8.99
CA TYR A 236 -12.95 -12.60 -8.99
C TYR A 236 -13.38 -13.14 -7.63
N ILE A 237 -14.21 -14.18 -7.66
CA ILE A 237 -14.64 -14.97 -6.49
C ILE A 237 -14.33 -16.42 -6.73
N ALA A 238 -14.07 -17.19 -5.67
CA ALA A 238 -13.73 -18.59 -5.81
C ALA A 238 -14.98 -19.46 -5.89
N LYS A 239 -14.91 -20.58 -6.62
CA LYS A 239 -15.96 -21.60 -6.68
C LYS A 239 -16.22 -22.21 -5.30
N PRO A 240 -17.47 -22.60 -4.97
CA PRO A 240 -17.82 -23.17 -3.67
C PRO A 240 -16.97 -24.38 -3.27
N GLU A 241 -16.66 -25.28 -4.21
CA GLU A 241 -15.86 -26.50 -3.95
C GLU A 241 -14.42 -26.22 -3.49
N THR A 242 -13.99 -24.95 -3.54
CA THR A 242 -12.66 -24.52 -3.10
C THR A 242 -12.65 -23.94 -1.70
N ALA A 243 -13.79 -23.95 -1.01
CA ALA A 243 -13.93 -23.48 0.36
C ALA A 243 -12.95 -24.19 1.31
N ARG A 244 -12.48 -23.45 2.31
CA ARG A 244 -11.50 -23.96 3.29
C ARG A 244 -11.68 -23.32 4.66
N LYS A 245 -11.30 -24.05 5.70
CA LYS A 245 -11.39 -23.53 7.09
C LYS A 245 -10.42 -22.39 7.37
N LYS A 246 -9.27 -22.35 6.70
CA LYS A 246 -8.22 -21.34 6.90
C LYS A 246 -7.48 -21.06 5.58
N GLY A 247 -6.91 -19.86 5.48
CA GLY A 247 -6.05 -19.48 4.37
C GLY A 247 -6.80 -19.10 3.08
N ALA A 248 -8.07 -18.72 3.18
CA ALA A 248 -8.77 -18.05 2.08
C ALA A 248 -8.18 -16.65 1.86
N HIS A 249 -7.95 -16.30 0.60
CA HIS A 249 -7.45 -15.00 0.19
C HIS A 249 -8.62 -14.03 0.01
N GLN A 250 -8.75 -13.03 0.87
CA GLN A 250 -9.94 -12.18 0.95
C GLN A 250 -9.54 -10.71 0.84
N TYR A 251 -9.79 -10.12 -0.33
CA TYR A 251 -9.37 -8.75 -0.65
C TYR A 251 -10.54 -7.93 -1.18
N PHE A 252 -10.76 -6.78 -0.56
CA PHE A 252 -11.58 -5.71 -1.07
C PHE A 252 -10.73 -4.49 -1.39
N PHE A 253 -11.04 -3.86 -2.51
CA PHE A 253 -10.44 -2.61 -2.93
C PHE A 253 -11.51 -1.61 -3.33
N VAL A 254 -11.35 -0.35 -2.96
CA VAL A 254 -12.21 0.74 -3.42
C VAL A 254 -11.36 1.88 -3.96
N ASN A 255 -11.63 2.29 -5.19
CA ASN A 255 -10.89 3.34 -5.88
C ASN A 255 -9.36 3.16 -5.74
N GLY A 256 -8.85 1.93 -5.94
CA GLY A 256 -7.44 1.61 -5.83
C GLY A 256 -6.90 1.45 -4.40
N ARG A 257 -7.73 1.47 -3.36
CA ARG A 257 -7.30 1.33 -1.95
C ARG A 257 -7.78 0.02 -1.36
N TYR A 258 -6.89 -0.70 -0.69
CA TYR A 258 -7.28 -1.85 0.12
C TYR A 258 -8.17 -1.43 1.29
N MET A 259 -9.26 -2.17 1.49
CA MET A 259 -10.14 -1.96 2.63
C MET A 259 -10.47 -3.26 3.36
N ARG A 260 -10.75 -3.13 4.66
CA ARG A 260 -11.42 -4.14 5.46
C ARG A 260 -12.85 -3.70 5.68
N HIS A 261 -13.79 -4.53 5.28
CA HIS A 261 -15.21 -4.19 5.38
C HIS A 261 -16.01 -5.41 5.85
N PRO A 262 -16.17 -5.60 7.17
CA PRO A 262 -16.87 -6.76 7.74
C PRO A 262 -18.30 -6.92 7.21
N TYR A 263 -18.99 -5.82 6.97
CA TYR A 263 -20.37 -5.85 6.43
C TYR A 263 -20.42 -6.37 4.99
N PHE A 264 -19.50 -5.96 4.12
CA PHE A 264 -19.41 -6.50 2.75
C PHE A 264 -18.85 -7.93 2.74
N HIS A 265 -17.95 -8.28 3.66
CA HIS A 265 -17.55 -9.67 3.85
C HIS A 265 -18.74 -10.57 4.15
N LYS A 266 -19.65 -10.12 5.01
CA LYS A 266 -20.91 -10.82 5.30
C LYS A 266 -21.77 -10.99 4.04
N ALA A 267 -21.89 -9.96 3.18
CA ALA A 267 -22.63 -10.05 1.93
C ALA A 267 -22.09 -11.15 1.00
N VAL A 268 -20.76 -11.26 0.89
CA VAL A 268 -20.11 -12.33 0.11
C VAL A 268 -20.40 -13.68 0.74
N MET A 269 -20.18 -13.84 2.04
CA MET A 269 -20.30 -15.15 2.71
C MET A 269 -21.75 -15.66 2.74
N GLU A 270 -22.77 -14.78 2.90
CA GLU A 270 -24.17 -15.14 2.82
C GLU A 270 -24.57 -15.71 1.44
N ALA A 271 -23.90 -15.26 0.37
CA ALA A 271 -24.13 -15.82 -0.96
C ALA A 271 -23.66 -17.27 -1.10
N TYR A 272 -22.75 -17.71 -0.24
CA TYR A 272 -22.24 -19.09 -0.19
C TYR A 272 -22.86 -19.96 0.90
N GLU A 273 -23.75 -19.41 1.75
CA GLU A 273 -24.21 -20.06 2.99
C GLU A 273 -24.73 -21.49 2.78
N GLN A 274 -25.45 -21.74 1.67
CA GLN A 274 -25.97 -23.06 1.34
C GLN A 274 -25.06 -23.91 0.46
N LEU A 275 -23.91 -23.37 0.04
CA LEU A 275 -23.02 -23.97 -0.96
C LEU A 275 -21.72 -24.51 -0.35
N ILE A 276 -21.37 -24.07 0.85
CA ILE A 276 -20.13 -24.44 1.52
C ILE A 276 -20.38 -24.95 2.95
N PRO A 277 -19.50 -25.81 3.50
CA PRO A 277 -19.60 -26.25 4.89
C PRO A 277 -19.55 -25.10 5.89
N VAL A 278 -20.27 -25.23 6.99
CA VAL A 278 -20.31 -24.24 8.07
C VAL A 278 -18.90 -23.99 8.62
N GLY A 279 -18.52 -22.70 8.73
CA GLY A 279 -17.22 -22.28 9.21
C GLY A 279 -16.10 -22.30 8.17
N GLU A 280 -16.39 -22.66 6.93
CA GLU A 280 -15.45 -22.52 5.83
C GLU A 280 -15.61 -21.17 5.11
N GLN A 281 -14.57 -20.76 4.39
CA GLN A 281 -14.47 -19.49 3.71
C GLN A 281 -13.96 -19.67 2.28
N VAL A 282 -14.35 -18.76 1.41
CA VAL A 282 -13.90 -18.71 0.01
C VAL A 282 -12.95 -17.54 -0.21
N SER A 283 -12.10 -17.67 -1.22
CA SER A 283 -11.25 -16.58 -1.67
C SER A 283 -12.03 -15.63 -2.57
N TYR A 284 -11.74 -14.33 -2.46
CA TYR A 284 -12.29 -13.30 -3.34
C TYR A 284 -11.33 -12.11 -3.48
N PHE A 285 -11.40 -11.47 -4.64
CA PHE A 285 -10.64 -10.30 -5.04
C PHE A 285 -11.62 -9.34 -5.69
N ILE A 286 -12.23 -8.45 -4.91
CA ILE A 286 -13.36 -7.62 -5.33
C ILE A 286 -12.97 -6.15 -5.30
N TYR A 287 -13.23 -5.46 -6.39
CA TYR A 287 -12.89 -4.07 -6.65
C TYR A 287 -14.15 -3.25 -6.79
N PHE A 288 -14.22 -2.16 -6.07
CA PHE A 288 -15.31 -1.19 -6.10
C PHE A 288 -14.80 0.11 -6.73
N GLU A 289 -15.52 0.60 -7.71
CA GLU A 289 -15.39 1.97 -8.21
C GLU A 289 -16.63 2.75 -7.78
N VAL A 290 -16.42 3.81 -7.01
CA VAL A 290 -17.46 4.65 -6.42
C VAL A 290 -17.05 6.11 -6.59
N ASP A 291 -18.02 7.02 -6.73
CA ASP A 291 -17.72 8.45 -6.72
C ASP A 291 -16.99 8.80 -5.41
N PRO A 292 -15.79 9.42 -5.46
CA PRO A 292 -15.07 9.82 -4.25
C PRO A 292 -15.86 10.68 -3.28
N ALA A 293 -16.86 11.44 -3.77
CA ALA A 293 -17.74 12.23 -2.92
C ALA A 293 -18.65 11.39 -2.01
N ASN A 294 -18.91 10.12 -2.37
CA ASN A 294 -19.80 9.22 -1.65
C ASN A 294 -19.07 8.28 -0.68
N ILE A 295 -17.77 8.49 -0.47
CA ILE A 295 -16.96 7.70 0.48
C ILE A 295 -16.13 8.60 1.38
N ASP A 296 -15.95 8.19 2.65
CA ASP A 296 -15.00 8.80 3.56
C ASP A 296 -13.85 7.82 3.85
N VAL A 297 -12.65 8.19 3.43
CA VAL A 297 -11.41 7.42 3.60
C VAL A 297 -10.55 7.90 4.77
N ASN A 298 -10.93 9.00 5.43
CA ASN A 298 -10.12 9.64 6.48
C ASN A 298 -10.53 9.24 7.90
N ILE A 299 -11.08 8.04 8.08
CA ILE A 299 -11.59 7.58 9.37
C ILE A 299 -10.49 7.05 10.27
N HIS A 300 -9.49 6.37 9.70
CA HIS A 300 -8.39 5.74 10.43
C HIS A 300 -7.02 6.12 9.86
N PRO A 301 -5.96 6.25 10.68
CA PRO A 301 -4.60 6.54 10.20
C PRO A 301 -4.09 5.58 9.12
N THR A 302 -4.45 4.30 9.21
CA THR A 302 -4.08 3.29 8.21
C THR A 302 -4.93 3.33 6.94
N LYS A 303 -6.01 4.13 6.91
CA LYS A 303 -6.95 4.28 5.78
C LYS A 303 -7.55 2.95 5.28
N THR A 304 -7.62 1.93 6.13
CA THR A 304 -8.17 0.61 5.79
C THR A 304 -9.67 0.48 6.11
N GLU A 305 -10.21 1.41 6.89
CA GLU A 305 -11.65 1.52 7.17
C GLU A 305 -12.22 2.65 6.32
N ILE A 306 -13.25 2.35 5.56
CA ILE A 306 -13.88 3.29 4.62
C ILE A 306 -15.38 3.25 4.86
N LYS A 307 -16.00 4.42 4.95
CA LYS A 307 -17.46 4.55 5.03
C LYS A 307 -18.04 4.90 3.67
N PHE A 308 -19.14 4.26 3.35
CA PHE A 308 -19.91 4.52 2.14
C PHE A 308 -21.21 5.23 2.49
N GLU A 309 -21.59 6.22 1.72
CA GLU A 309 -22.88 6.91 1.92
C GLU A 309 -24.07 5.94 1.76
N ASN A 310 -24.02 5.05 0.76
CA ASN A 310 -25.11 4.12 0.41
C ASN A 310 -24.72 2.65 0.70
N GLU A 311 -24.14 2.39 1.87
CA GLU A 311 -23.56 1.10 2.24
C GLU A 311 -24.54 -0.08 2.10
N GLN A 312 -25.79 0.09 2.51
CA GLN A 312 -26.82 -0.95 2.44
C GLN A 312 -27.18 -1.31 1.00
N ALA A 313 -27.29 -0.32 0.12
CA ALA A 313 -27.57 -0.57 -1.29
C ALA A 313 -26.41 -1.29 -2.00
N ILE A 314 -25.17 -0.88 -1.71
CA ILE A 314 -23.96 -1.54 -2.23
C ILE A 314 -23.90 -2.99 -1.73
N TRP A 315 -24.24 -3.23 -0.45
CA TRP A 315 -24.31 -4.58 0.10
C TRP A 315 -25.29 -5.48 -0.68
N GLN A 316 -26.49 -4.97 -1.01
CA GLN A 316 -27.50 -5.70 -1.78
C GLN A 316 -27.01 -6.02 -3.20
N ILE A 317 -26.37 -5.04 -3.87
CA ILE A 317 -25.81 -5.21 -5.21
C ILE A 317 -24.70 -6.29 -5.16
N LEU A 318 -23.78 -6.21 -4.20
CA LEU A 318 -22.71 -7.18 -4.03
C LEU A 318 -23.26 -8.59 -3.78
N SER A 319 -24.18 -8.75 -2.82
CA SER A 319 -24.79 -10.04 -2.49
C SER A 319 -25.48 -10.67 -3.70
N ALA A 320 -26.26 -9.88 -4.45
CA ALA A 320 -26.94 -10.35 -5.66
C ALA A 320 -25.95 -10.79 -6.74
N SER A 321 -24.93 -10.00 -6.99
CA SER A 321 -23.91 -10.31 -8.01
C SER A 321 -23.10 -11.56 -7.69
N VAL A 322 -22.73 -11.74 -6.41
CA VAL A 322 -22.05 -12.97 -5.97
C VAL A 322 -22.98 -14.19 -6.13
N LYS A 323 -24.24 -14.10 -5.69
CA LYS A 323 -25.23 -15.18 -5.84
C LYS A 323 -25.41 -15.59 -7.30
N GLU A 324 -25.55 -14.62 -8.18
CA GLU A 324 -25.68 -14.87 -9.62
C GLU A 324 -24.45 -15.62 -10.15
N SER A 325 -23.25 -15.14 -9.87
CA SER A 325 -22.01 -15.73 -10.37
C SER A 325 -21.80 -17.16 -9.88
N VAL A 326 -22.16 -17.51 -8.63
CA VAL A 326 -22.01 -18.90 -8.13
C VAL A 326 -23.14 -19.81 -8.58
N SER A 327 -24.34 -19.31 -8.84
CA SER A 327 -25.48 -20.11 -9.31
C SER A 327 -25.29 -20.63 -10.73
N TYR A 328 -24.68 -19.85 -11.61
CA TYR A 328 -24.38 -20.29 -13.00
C TYR A 328 -23.39 -21.44 -13.09
N THR A 329 -22.69 -21.78 -12.04
CA THR A 329 -21.70 -22.90 -12.04
C THR A 329 -22.29 -24.23 -11.62
N HIS A 330 -23.55 -24.26 -11.17
CA HIS A 330 -24.26 -25.46 -10.74
C HIS A 330 -25.31 -25.97 -11.78
N LEU A 331 -25.43 -25.31 -12.92
CA LEU A 331 -26.17 -25.75 -14.09
C LEU A 331 -25.24 -26.36 -15.15
#